data_876babd506723e729cfb6441b94a2bba
#
_entry.id   876babd506723e729cfb6441b94a2bba
#
_cell.length_a   1.000
_cell.length_b   1.000
_cell.length_c   1.000
_cell.angle_alpha   90.00
_cell.angle_beta   90.00
_cell.angle_gamma   90.00
#
_symmetry.space_group_name_H-M   'P 1'
#
loop_
_entity.id
_entity.type
_entity.pdbx_description
1 polymer ?
#
loop_
_entity_poly.entity_id
_entity_poly.type
_entity_poly.pdbx_seq_one_letter_code
_entity_poly.pdbx_strand_id
1 'polypeptide(L)'
;LMVTRKCNMNCEFCAISANDKLHPENEFKLEDIQNKVIPFFQENKPHKMIITGGEPLIKVQIVEIAKALRNGLSCPITLQSNGLALTLELTEQLKGYIDEIDFSTMHMFGTPEKEKQLVEHIEMCQQAGIKVVLSFIYEKTNEADMYKLIDIAAKYDTDVLFNIVSPV
;
A
#
# COMPACT_ATOMS: atom_id res chain seq x y z
N LEU A 1 0.93 9.74 -5.01
CA LEU A 1 0.33 9.53 -6.32
C LEU A 1 -0.82 8.55 -6.21
N MET A 2 -2.05 9.03 -6.39
CA MET A 2 -3.23 8.17 -6.44
C MET A 2 -3.38 7.60 -7.85
N VAL A 3 -3.18 6.29 -8.00
CA VAL A 3 -3.18 5.62 -9.33
C VAL A 3 -4.55 5.07 -9.72
N THR A 4 -5.45 4.86 -8.76
CA THR A 4 -6.82 4.41 -8.98
C THR A 4 -7.74 4.87 -7.85
N ARG A 5 -9.03 5.01 -8.11
CA ARG A 5 -10.06 5.16 -7.08
C ARG A 5 -10.85 3.87 -6.83
N LYS A 6 -10.62 2.84 -7.64
CA LYS A 6 -11.21 1.51 -7.39
C LYS A 6 -10.57 0.87 -6.16
N CYS A 7 -11.38 0.14 -5.40
CA CYS A 7 -10.93 -0.64 -4.25
C CYS A 7 -11.76 -1.93 -4.16
N ASN A 8 -11.12 -3.00 -3.75
CA ASN A 8 -11.76 -4.28 -3.42
C ASN A 8 -12.32 -4.31 -1.99
N MET A 9 -12.27 -3.17 -1.28
CA MET A 9 -12.88 -2.96 0.03
C MET A 9 -13.83 -1.76 -0.01
N ASN A 10 -14.72 -1.67 1.01
CA ASN A 10 -15.64 -0.55 1.22
C ASN A 10 -15.58 -0.13 2.70
N CYS A 11 -14.47 0.52 3.09
CA CYS A 11 -14.25 0.94 4.47
C CYS A 11 -15.08 2.18 4.80
N GLU A 12 -15.77 2.19 5.94
CA GLU A 12 -16.59 3.31 6.41
C GLU A 12 -15.78 4.59 6.64
N PHE A 13 -14.53 4.44 7.09
CA PHE A 13 -13.59 5.54 7.35
C PHE A 13 -12.76 5.96 6.12
N CYS A 14 -13.08 5.47 4.93
CA CYS A 14 -12.30 5.77 3.74
C CYS A 14 -12.41 7.26 3.34
N ALA A 15 -11.31 8.01 3.48
CA ALA A 15 -11.28 9.46 3.18
C ALA A 15 -11.63 9.82 1.72
N ILE A 16 -11.49 8.86 0.79
CA ILE A 16 -11.76 9.07 -0.64
C ILE A 16 -13.00 8.31 -1.13
N SER A 17 -13.70 7.62 -0.24
CA SER A 17 -14.86 6.79 -0.57
C SER A 17 -14.59 5.83 -1.73
N ALA A 18 -13.41 5.21 -1.72
CA ALA A 18 -12.98 4.28 -2.75
C ALA A 18 -13.87 3.03 -2.74
N ASN A 19 -14.25 2.54 -3.91
CA ASN A 19 -15.06 1.34 -4.07
C ASN A 19 -14.90 0.75 -5.48
N ASP A 20 -15.55 -0.39 -5.74
CA ASP A 20 -15.49 -1.13 -7.01
C ASP A 20 -16.32 -0.51 -8.14
N LYS A 21 -17.23 0.42 -7.83
CA LYS A 21 -18.17 1.03 -8.79
C LYS A 21 -17.62 2.27 -9.49
N LEU A 22 -16.45 2.77 -9.07
CA LEU A 22 -15.88 3.96 -9.65
C LEU A 22 -15.32 3.69 -11.05
N HIS A 23 -15.61 4.60 -11.98
CA HIS A 23 -15.19 4.47 -13.37
C HIS A 23 -13.70 4.77 -13.57
N PRO A 24 -12.98 3.94 -14.35
CA PRO A 24 -11.54 4.11 -14.58
C PRO A 24 -11.19 5.26 -15.54
N GLU A 25 -12.17 5.92 -16.14
CA GLU A 25 -11.98 6.93 -17.19
C GLU A 25 -11.18 8.16 -16.73
N ASN A 26 -11.23 8.44 -15.43
CA ASN A 26 -10.51 9.57 -14.80
C ASN A 26 -9.24 9.14 -14.07
N GLU A 27 -8.74 7.95 -14.30
CA GLU A 27 -7.51 7.45 -13.68
C GLU A 27 -6.29 7.76 -14.56
N PHE A 28 -5.15 7.98 -13.89
CA PHE A 28 -3.88 8.06 -14.61
C PHE A 28 -3.62 6.77 -15.40
N LYS A 29 -3.33 6.93 -16.68
CA LYS A 29 -2.78 5.88 -17.54
C LYS A 29 -1.26 5.86 -17.40
N LEU A 30 -0.62 4.78 -17.82
CA LEU A 30 0.83 4.69 -17.83
C LEU A 30 1.49 5.85 -18.59
N GLU A 31 0.90 6.25 -19.73
CA GLU A 31 1.36 7.39 -20.52
C GLU A 31 1.31 8.72 -19.75
N ASP A 32 0.28 8.94 -18.93
CA ASP A 32 0.18 10.14 -18.09
C ASP A 32 1.28 10.15 -17.01
N ILE A 33 1.57 8.97 -16.42
CA ILE A 33 2.67 8.81 -15.48
C ILE A 33 4.00 9.18 -16.13
N GLN A 34 4.28 8.64 -17.31
CA GLN A 34 5.53 8.86 -18.02
C GLN A 34 5.69 10.29 -18.53
N ASN A 35 4.62 10.89 -19.08
CA ASN A 35 4.71 12.15 -19.81
C ASN A 35 4.36 13.39 -18.96
N LYS A 36 3.70 13.21 -17.80
CA LYS A 36 3.27 14.34 -16.96
C LYS A 36 3.79 14.22 -15.52
N VAL A 37 3.58 13.05 -14.88
CA VAL A 37 3.90 12.87 -13.47
C VAL A 37 5.41 12.81 -13.23
N ILE A 38 6.13 11.98 -13.99
CA ILE A 38 7.58 11.83 -13.84
C ILE A 38 8.30 13.15 -14.12
N PRO A 39 8.07 13.87 -15.25
CA PRO A 39 8.71 15.16 -15.48
C PRO A 39 8.45 16.18 -14.38
N PHE A 40 7.21 16.28 -13.90
CA PHE A 40 6.86 17.17 -12.78
C PHE A 40 7.71 16.87 -11.53
N PHE A 41 7.87 15.60 -11.15
CA PHE A 41 8.64 15.23 -9.98
C PHE A 41 10.15 15.22 -10.19
N GLN A 42 10.62 15.12 -11.41
CA GLN A 42 12.05 15.35 -11.73
C GLN A 42 12.44 16.80 -11.46
N GLU A 43 11.58 17.76 -11.77
CA GLU A 43 11.78 19.17 -11.47
C GLU A 43 11.66 19.47 -9.96
N ASN A 44 10.66 18.87 -9.29
CA ASN A 44 10.32 19.17 -7.89
C ASN A 44 11.00 18.27 -6.86
N LYS A 45 11.76 17.25 -7.28
CA LYS A 45 12.64 16.38 -6.47
C LYS A 45 12.04 15.93 -5.12
N PRO A 46 11.02 15.08 -5.12
CA PRO A 46 10.39 14.62 -3.88
C PRO A 46 11.38 13.80 -3.04
N HIS A 47 11.25 13.88 -1.72
CA HIS A 47 12.03 13.04 -0.81
C HIS A 47 11.56 11.58 -0.82
N LYS A 48 10.30 11.33 -1.13
CA LYS A 48 9.66 10.00 -1.18
C LYS A 48 8.46 10.05 -2.14
N MET A 49 8.28 9.01 -2.93
CA MET A 49 7.08 8.81 -3.73
C MET A 49 6.19 7.76 -3.05
N ILE A 50 4.93 8.10 -2.83
CA ILE A 50 3.94 7.15 -2.33
C ILE A 50 2.95 6.83 -3.45
N ILE A 51 2.89 5.56 -3.84
CA ILE A 51 1.85 5.03 -4.72
C ILE A 51 0.68 4.62 -3.84
N THR A 52 -0.47 5.20 -4.09
CA THR A 52 -1.69 4.96 -3.31
C THR A 52 -2.92 4.99 -4.22
N GLY A 53 -4.11 4.92 -3.64
CA GLY A 53 -5.36 5.02 -4.39
C GLY A 53 -6.54 4.54 -3.54
N GLY A 54 -7.49 3.89 -4.18
CA GLY A 54 -8.36 2.94 -3.50
C GLY A 54 -7.53 1.73 -3.09
N GLU A 55 -7.32 0.79 -4.01
CA GLU A 55 -6.34 -0.28 -3.83
C GLU A 55 -5.42 -0.37 -5.06
N PRO A 56 -4.16 0.04 -4.94
CA PRO A 56 -3.24 0.03 -6.08
C PRO A 56 -2.98 -1.37 -6.66
N LEU A 57 -2.96 -2.42 -5.84
CA LEU A 57 -2.64 -3.79 -6.29
C LEU A 57 -3.69 -4.38 -7.24
N ILE A 58 -4.93 -3.83 -7.30
CA ILE A 58 -5.92 -4.26 -8.30
C ILE A 58 -5.81 -3.51 -9.63
N LYS A 59 -4.94 -2.50 -9.73
CA LYS A 59 -4.70 -1.81 -10.99
C LYS A 59 -3.84 -2.66 -11.91
N VAL A 60 -4.38 -3.01 -13.08
CA VAL A 60 -3.72 -3.92 -14.05
C VAL A 60 -2.30 -3.50 -14.39
N GLN A 61 -2.01 -2.21 -14.45
CA GLN A 61 -0.70 -1.66 -14.82
C GLN A 61 0.17 -1.28 -13.61
N ILE A 62 -0.07 -1.82 -12.41
CA ILE A 62 0.66 -1.39 -11.20
C ILE A 62 2.16 -1.65 -11.30
N VAL A 63 2.56 -2.76 -11.87
CA VAL A 63 3.98 -3.11 -12.04
C VAL A 63 4.67 -2.17 -13.03
N GLU A 64 4.03 -1.89 -14.18
CA GLU A 64 4.55 -0.96 -15.18
C GLU A 64 4.64 0.47 -14.63
N ILE A 65 3.68 0.89 -13.81
CA ILE A 65 3.70 2.18 -13.13
C ILE A 65 4.87 2.24 -12.13
N ALA A 66 5.03 1.23 -11.28
CA ALA A 66 6.15 1.18 -10.32
C ALA A 66 7.50 1.21 -11.04
N LYS A 67 7.65 0.44 -12.12
CA LYS A 67 8.84 0.42 -12.97
C LYS A 67 9.12 1.78 -13.62
N ALA A 68 8.09 2.43 -14.17
CA ALA A 68 8.26 3.75 -14.78
C ALA A 68 8.70 4.80 -13.76
N LEU A 69 8.08 4.81 -12.57
CA LEU A 69 8.46 5.71 -11.47
C LEU A 69 9.88 5.44 -10.99
N ARG A 70 10.29 4.18 -10.82
CA ARG A 70 11.65 3.81 -10.42
C ARG A 70 12.69 4.28 -11.44
N ASN A 71 12.42 4.11 -12.72
CA ASN A 71 13.32 4.54 -13.78
C ASN A 71 13.42 6.07 -13.93
N GLY A 72 12.33 6.77 -13.60
CA GLY A 72 12.24 8.23 -13.73
C GLY A 72 12.61 9.04 -12.50
N LEU A 73 12.59 8.43 -11.31
CA LEU A 73 12.77 9.13 -10.03
C LEU A 73 13.88 8.50 -9.21
N SER A 74 14.64 9.33 -8.49
CA SER A 74 15.75 8.89 -7.62
C SER A 74 15.33 8.71 -6.15
N CYS A 75 14.09 9.04 -5.79
CA CYS A 75 13.61 8.94 -4.41
C CYS A 75 13.10 7.54 -4.06
N PRO A 76 13.03 7.18 -2.77
CA PRO A 76 12.36 5.96 -2.33
C PRO A 76 10.89 5.92 -2.76
N ILE A 77 10.42 4.72 -3.10
CA ILE A 77 9.04 4.47 -3.54
C ILE A 77 8.35 3.55 -2.54
N THR A 78 7.26 4.02 -1.93
CA THR A 78 6.39 3.25 -1.05
C THR A 78 5.08 2.93 -1.76
N LEU A 79 4.61 1.72 -1.62
CA LEU A 79 3.28 1.29 -2.06
C LEU A 79 2.36 1.13 -0.85
N GLN A 80 1.28 1.91 -0.76
CA GLN A 80 0.23 1.74 0.27
C GLN A 80 -0.85 0.80 -0.23
N SER A 81 -1.14 -0.26 0.52
CA SER A 81 -2.07 -1.32 0.11
C SER A 81 -2.82 -1.94 1.28
N ASN A 82 -4.01 -2.46 1.02
CA ASN A 82 -4.70 -3.34 1.96
C ASN A 82 -4.17 -4.80 1.91
N GLY A 83 -3.31 -5.14 0.97
CA GLY A 83 -2.68 -6.46 0.86
C GLY A 83 -3.55 -7.57 0.27
N LEU A 84 -4.89 -7.43 0.18
CA LEU A 84 -5.79 -8.51 -0.23
C LEU A 84 -5.52 -9.08 -1.63
N ALA A 85 -4.93 -8.29 -2.50
CA ALA A 85 -4.57 -8.70 -3.86
C ALA A 85 -3.07 -9.07 -3.99
N LEU A 86 -2.30 -9.06 -2.90
CA LEU A 86 -0.89 -9.41 -2.93
C LEU A 86 -0.72 -10.92 -3.11
N THR A 87 0.14 -11.29 -4.05
CA THR A 87 0.55 -12.67 -4.33
C THR A 87 2.06 -12.74 -4.40
N LEU A 88 2.63 -13.93 -4.24
CA LEU A 88 4.07 -14.14 -4.41
C LEU A 88 4.55 -13.67 -5.79
N GLU A 89 3.79 -13.98 -6.84
CA GLU A 89 4.10 -13.54 -8.21
C GLU A 89 4.16 -12.02 -8.33
N LEU A 90 3.14 -11.31 -7.79
CA LEU A 90 3.09 -9.86 -7.83
C LEU A 90 4.21 -9.22 -6.99
N THR A 91 4.53 -9.82 -5.84
CA THR A 91 5.66 -9.38 -4.99
C THR A 91 6.99 -9.47 -5.75
N GLU A 92 7.24 -10.59 -6.43
CA GLU A 92 8.46 -10.76 -7.26
C GLU A 92 8.48 -9.79 -8.46
N GLN A 93 7.33 -9.49 -9.07
CA GLN A 93 7.24 -8.49 -10.15
C GLN A 93 7.50 -7.06 -9.66
N LEU A 94 7.18 -6.73 -8.41
CA LEU A 94 7.42 -5.42 -7.79
C LEU A 94 8.83 -5.26 -7.23
N LYS A 95 9.55 -6.33 -7.04
CA LYS A 95 10.91 -6.37 -6.51
C LYS A 95 11.85 -5.45 -7.28
N GLY A 96 12.55 -4.59 -6.53
CA GLY A 96 13.47 -3.60 -7.09
C GLY A 96 12.80 -2.35 -7.69
N TYR A 97 11.47 -2.32 -7.79
CA TYR A 97 10.74 -1.14 -8.26
C TYR A 97 10.08 -0.36 -7.12
N ILE A 98 9.79 -1.00 -6.01
CA ILE A 98 9.38 -0.36 -4.75
C ILE A 98 10.40 -0.68 -3.65
N ASP A 99 10.61 0.24 -2.72
CA ASP A 99 11.51 0.05 -1.58
C ASP A 99 10.74 -0.43 -0.35
N GLU A 100 9.46 -0.06 -0.27
CA GLU A 100 8.64 -0.26 0.91
C GLU A 100 7.19 -0.53 0.53
N ILE A 101 6.54 -1.42 1.25
CA ILE A 101 5.09 -1.59 1.23
C ILE A 101 4.52 -1.21 2.60
N ASP A 102 3.50 -0.36 2.60
CA ASP A 102 2.75 0.07 3.80
C ASP A 102 1.38 -0.62 3.77
N PHE A 103 1.20 -1.61 4.64
CA PHE A 103 -0.05 -2.37 4.75
C PHE A 103 -1.05 -1.69 5.68
N SER A 104 -2.25 -1.41 5.17
CA SER A 104 -3.41 -1.06 5.99
C SER A 104 -3.94 -2.32 6.68
N THR A 105 -3.69 -2.49 7.97
CA THR A 105 -3.86 -3.79 8.67
C THR A 105 -5.20 -3.99 9.36
N MET A 106 -6.10 -2.98 9.41
CA MET A 106 -7.36 -3.02 10.15
C MET A 106 -8.24 -4.25 9.89
N HIS A 107 -8.24 -4.76 8.67
CA HIS A 107 -9.05 -5.91 8.26
C HIS A 107 -8.32 -7.26 8.43
N MET A 108 -7.04 -7.23 8.82
CA MET A 108 -6.16 -8.41 8.96
C MET A 108 -6.25 -9.06 10.34
N PHE A 109 -7.20 -8.62 11.19
CA PHE A 109 -7.43 -9.16 12.52
C PHE A 109 -8.85 -9.73 12.64
N GLY A 110 -9.12 -10.37 13.78
CA GLY A 110 -10.41 -10.95 14.11
C GLY A 110 -10.52 -12.46 13.85
N THR A 111 -9.64 -13.05 13.03
CA THR A 111 -9.52 -14.52 12.90
C THR A 111 -8.06 -14.94 12.73
N PRO A 112 -7.70 -16.18 13.17
CA PRO A 112 -6.33 -16.70 13.02
C PRO A 112 -5.85 -16.74 11.56
N GLU A 113 -6.75 -16.98 10.62
CA GLU A 113 -6.44 -17.05 9.19
C GLU A 113 -5.98 -15.69 8.65
N LYS A 114 -6.62 -14.60 9.07
CA LYS A 114 -6.24 -13.24 8.69
C LYS A 114 -4.89 -12.84 9.26
N GLU A 115 -4.68 -13.14 10.55
CA GLU A 115 -3.40 -12.88 11.20
C GLU A 115 -2.26 -13.68 10.52
N LYS A 116 -2.53 -14.95 10.15
CA LYS A 116 -1.60 -15.76 9.37
C LYS A 116 -1.31 -15.16 8.00
N GLN A 117 -2.34 -14.69 7.29
CA GLN A 117 -2.18 -14.01 5.99
C GLN A 117 -1.30 -12.76 6.11
N LEU A 118 -1.47 -11.95 7.16
CA LEU A 118 -0.60 -10.79 7.41
C LEU A 118 0.86 -11.22 7.54
N VAL A 119 1.11 -12.27 8.32
CA VAL A 119 2.47 -12.82 8.49
C VAL A 119 3.05 -13.31 7.16
N GLU A 120 2.29 -14.06 6.37
CA GLU A 120 2.71 -14.52 5.04
C GLU A 120 3.05 -13.35 4.11
N HIS A 121 2.28 -12.26 4.15
CA HIS A 121 2.59 -11.05 3.38
C HIS A 121 3.90 -10.39 3.82
N ILE A 122 4.13 -10.29 5.14
CA ILE A 122 5.38 -9.76 5.68
C ILE A 122 6.57 -10.60 5.18
N GLU A 123 6.49 -11.92 5.33
CA GLU A 123 7.56 -12.85 4.93
C GLU A 123 7.83 -12.77 3.42
N MET A 124 6.81 -12.73 2.57
CA MET A 124 6.95 -12.57 1.13
C MET A 124 7.69 -11.28 0.76
N CYS A 125 7.30 -10.15 1.37
CA CYS A 125 7.92 -8.86 1.08
C CYS A 125 9.38 -8.83 1.55
N GLN A 126 9.67 -9.34 2.75
CA GLN A 126 11.04 -9.39 3.28
C GLN A 126 11.95 -10.28 2.44
N GLN A 127 11.46 -11.44 1.96
CA GLN A 127 12.20 -12.31 1.05
C GLN A 127 12.50 -11.63 -0.30
N ALA A 128 11.60 -10.78 -0.77
CA ALA A 128 11.81 -9.97 -1.96
C ALA A 128 12.72 -8.75 -1.72
N GLY A 129 13.12 -8.47 -0.47
CA GLY A 129 13.91 -7.29 -0.11
C GLY A 129 13.08 -6.00 -0.08
N ILE A 130 11.77 -6.10 0.07
CA ILE A 130 10.85 -4.97 0.21
C ILE A 130 10.62 -4.72 1.71
N LYS A 131 10.90 -3.50 2.18
CA LYS A 131 10.63 -3.11 3.56
C LYS A 131 9.13 -3.09 3.82
N VAL A 132 8.72 -3.53 5.02
CA VAL A 132 7.31 -3.56 5.43
C VAL A 132 7.07 -2.51 6.52
N VAL A 133 5.97 -1.76 6.36
CA VAL A 133 5.37 -0.91 7.39
C VAL A 133 3.94 -1.37 7.62
N LEU A 134 3.52 -1.43 8.87
CA LEU A 134 2.18 -1.85 9.27
C LEU A 134 1.39 -0.64 9.76
N SER A 135 0.50 -0.11 8.93
CA SER A 135 -0.40 1.00 9.29
C SER A 135 -1.65 0.48 9.98
N PHE A 136 -1.94 1.01 11.16
CA PHE A 136 -3.10 0.65 11.97
C PHE A 136 -3.88 1.90 12.38
N ILE A 137 -5.20 1.87 12.22
CA ILE A 137 -6.08 2.91 12.71
C ILE A 137 -6.58 2.47 14.09
N TYR A 138 -6.15 3.21 15.11
CA TYR A 138 -6.54 2.93 16.49
C TYR A 138 -7.93 3.46 16.81
N GLU A 139 -8.74 2.60 17.39
CA GLU A 139 -10.02 2.89 18.03
C GLU A 139 -10.10 2.13 19.36
N LYS A 140 -10.92 2.61 20.29
CA LYS A 140 -11.08 1.92 21.60
C LYS A 140 -11.56 0.47 21.46
N THR A 141 -12.25 0.16 20.37
CA THR A 141 -12.84 -1.16 20.12
C THR A 141 -11.84 -2.17 19.58
N ASN A 142 -10.66 -1.73 19.10
CA ASN A 142 -9.65 -2.59 18.47
C ASN A 142 -8.29 -2.61 19.22
N GLU A 143 -8.27 -2.20 20.48
CA GLU A 143 -7.05 -2.15 21.29
C GLU A 143 -6.36 -3.52 21.40
N ALA A 144 -7.11 -4.61 21.51
CA ALA A 144 -6.54 -5.95 21.56
C ALA A 144 -5.79 -6.32 20.27
N ASP A 145 -6.31 -5.91 19.12
CA ASP A 145 -5.66 -6.13 17.81
C ASP A 145 -4.41 -5.24 17.64
N MET A 146 -4.41 -4.05 18.25
CA MET A 146 -3.22 -3.20 18.31
C MET A 146 -2.06 -3.90 19.03
N TYR A 147 -2.30 -4.54 20.19
CA TYR A 147 -1.24 -5.28 20.89
C TYR A 147 -0.73 -6.47 20.08
N LYS A 148 -1.62 -7.22 19.43
CA LYS A 148 -1.21 -8.30 18.52
C LYS A 148 -0.35 -7.79 17.35
N LEU A 149 -0.72 -6.63 16.78
CA LEU A 149 0.08 -6.01 15.73
C LEU A 149 1.49 -5.66 16.21
N ILE A 150 1.62 -5.10 17.41
CA ILE A 150 2.92 -4.78 18.03
C ILE A 150 3.76 -6.05 18.21
N ASP A 151 3.16 -7.14 18.69
CA ASP A 151 3.85 -8.42 18.86
C ASP A 151 4.33 -8.98 17.51
N ILE A 152 3.50 -8.92 16.48
CA ILE A 152 3.87 -9.32 15.12
C ILE A 152 5.01 -8.43 14.60
N ALA A 153 4.88 -7.12 14.72
CA ALA A 153 5.89 -6.18 14.25
C ALA A 153 7.25 -6.40 14.94
N ALA A 154 7.25 -6.60 16.25
CA ALA A 154 8.47 -6.89 17.01
C ALA A 154 9.12 -8.21 16.57
N LYS A 155 8.31 -9.25 16.31
CA LYS A 155 8.80 -10.56 15.86
C LYS A 155 9.44 -10.53 14.48
N TYR A 156 8.90 -9.72 13.57
CA TYR A 156 9.33 -9.65 12.17
C TYR A 156 10.18 -8.42 11.84
N ASP A 157 10.57 -7.65 12.85
CA ASP A 157 11.38 -6.42 12.72
C ASP A 157 10.79 -5.47 11.67
N THR A 158 9.50 -5.14 11.83
CA THR A 158 8.79 -4.22 10.94
C THR A 158 8.38 -2.94 11.68
N ASP A 159 8.30 -1.83 10.93
CA ASP A 159 7.80 -0.57 11.48
C ASP A 159 6.27 -0.59 11.61
N VAL A 160 5.76 0.12 12.62
CA VAL A 160 4.32 0.34 12.82
C VAL A 160 4.00 1.83 12.76
N LEU A 161 2.94 2.17 12.03
CA LEU A 161 2.39 3.51 11.97
C LEU A 161 0.97 3.52 12.54
N PHE A 162 0.78 4.20 13.67
CA PHE A 162 -0.54 4.38 14.26
C PHE A 162 -1.20 5.66 13.76
N ASN A 163 -2.42 5.52 13.23
CA ASN A 163 -3.29 6.61 12.86
C ASN A 163 -4.49 6.65 13.81
N ILE A 164 -4.98 7.86 14.10
CA ILE A 164 -6.18 8.07 14.90
C ILE A 164 -7.25 8.63 13.96
N VAL A 165 -8.45 8.03 13.98
CA VAL A 165 -9.61 8.62 13.29
C VAL A 165 -10.00 9.88 14.05
N SER A 166 -9.84 11.05 13.44
CA SER A 166 -10.43 12.27 13.98
C SER A 166 -11.95 12.16 13.89
N PRO A 167 -12.69 12.37 15.00
CA PRO A 167 -14.14 12.48 14.87
C PRO A 167 -14.45 13.65 13.95
N VAL A 168 -15.25 13.39 12.93
CA VAL A 168 -15.81 14.41 12.01
C VAL A 168 -16.97 15.11 12.71
#